data_35e0ec859ecc2aa7f93731ec41808e17
#
_entry.id   35e0ec859ecc2aa7f93731ec41808e17
#
_cell.length_a   1.000
_cell.length_b   1.000
_cell.length_c   1.000
_cell.angle_alpha   90.00
_cell.angle_beta   90.00
_cell.angle_gamma   90.00
#
_symmetry.space_group_name_H-M   'P 1'
#
loop_
_entity.id
_entity.type
_entity.pdbx_description
1 polymer ?
#
loop_
_entity_poly.entity_id
_entity_poly.type
_entity_poly.pdbx_seq_one_letter_code
_entity_poly.pdbx_strand_id
1 'polypeptide(L)'
;MAITQEQFDLLLDWLDPDREVAGKKYETIRTGLIRVFVSRGFNDAEDLADQTINRVSTRLPEFKETYEGDPVRYFHGVARNVIREALRRKEVATDDIVVSVEEKPVTGVERECLDKCLGLLPEEKSDLILDYYLYEGHDKIEHHKRMAEKLGISDGALRGRAHHIRKDLEEALKRMISQKTKMSRNSL
;
A
#
# COMPACT_ATOMS: atom_id res chain seq x y z
N MET A 1 8.77 -18.12 4.98
CA MET A 1 8.18 -19.44 4.79
C MET A 1 7.39 -19.38 3.50
N ALA A 2 7.70 -20.21 2.50
CA ALA A 2 7.01 -20.19 1.21
C ALA A 2 5.62 -20.83 1.37
N ILE A 3 4.64 -20.36 0.58
CA ILE A 3 3.30 -20.96 0.55
C ILE A 3 3.36 -22.36 -0.09
N THR A 4 2.50 -23.27 0.38
CA THR A 4 2.34 -24.58 -0.25
C THR A 4 1.51 -24.46 -1.54
N GLN A 5 1.61 -25.49 -2.40
CA GLN A 5 0.79 -25.52 -3.62
C GLN A 5 -0.72 -25.43 -3.30
N GLU A 6 -1.17 -26.13 -2.27
CA GLU A 6 -2.57 -26.11 -1.83
C GLU A 6 -3.02 -24.71 -1.39
N GLN A 7 -2.16 -23.98 -0.65
CA GLN A 7 -2.45 -22.62 -0.24
C GLN A 7 -2.49 -21.67 -1.43
N PHE A 8 -1.63 -21.87 -2.43
CA PHE A 8 -1.62 -21.08 -3.64
C PHE A 8 -2.87 -21.34 -4.51
N ASP A 9 -3.26 -22.60 -4.67
CA ASP A 9 -4.48 -22.96 -5.40
C ASP A 9 -5.72 -22.37 -4.71
N LEU A 10 -5.80 -22.45 -3.38
CA LEU A 10 -6.88 -21.84 -2.61
C LEU A 10 -6.93 -20.33 -2.77
N LEU A 11 -5.77 -19.69 -2.84
CA LEU A 11 -5.66 -18.25 -3.08
C LEU A 11 -6.19 -17.87 -4.46
N LEU A 12 -5.80 -18.58 -5.51
CA LEU A 12 -6.29 -18.33 -6.86
C LEU A 12 -7.81 -18.49 -6.95
N ASP A 13 -8.37 -19.57 -6.37
CA ASP A 13 -9.82 -19.80 -6.32
C ASP A 13 -10.58 -18.69 -5.56
N TRP A 14 -9.94 -18.07 -4.58
CA TRP A 14 -10.53 -16.94 -3.87
C TRP A 14 -10.50 -15.64 -4.69
N LEU A 15 -9.46 -15.46 -5.52
CA LEU A 15 -9.32 -14.30 -6.39
C LEU A 15 -10.32 -14.34 -7.56
N ASP A 16 -10.50 -15.50 -8.19
CA ASP A 16 -11.45 -15.71 -9.28
C ASP A 16 -11.68 -17.19 -9.53
N PRO A 17 -12.92 -17.62 -9.87
CA PRO A 17 -13.20 -19.00 -10.30
C PRO A 17 -12.48 -19.39 -11.59
N ASP A 18 -12.23 -18.45 -12.49
CA ASP A 18 -11.43 -18.67 -13.70
C ASP A 18 -9.95 -18.55 -13.37
N ARG A 19 -9.20 -19.65 -13.54
CA ARG A 19 -7.78 -19.72 -13.16
C ARG A 19 -6.88 -18.75 -13.94
N GLU A 20 -7.20 -18.46 -15.20
CA GLU A 20 -6.42 -17.49 -15.99
C GLU A 20 -6.67 -16.08 -15.49
N VAL A 21 -7.93 -15.75 -15.19
CA VAL A 21 -8.31 -14.46 -14.61
C VAL A 21 -7.69 -14.31 -13.21
N ALA A 22 -7.75 -15.37 -12.40
CA ALA A 22 -7.13 -15.40 -11.07
C ALA A 22 -5.62 -15.14 -11.13
N GLY A 23 -4.92 -15.78 -12.08
CA GLY A 23 -3.49 -15.56 -12.31
C GLY A 23 -3.18 -14.10 -12.65
N LYS A 24 -3.94 -13.48 -13.54
CA LYS A 24 -3.78 -12.06 -13.88
C LYS A 24 -4.04 -11.15 -12.68
N LYS A 25 -5.07 -11.45 -11.87
CA LYS A 25 -5.34 -10.70 -10.62
C LYS A 25 -4.20 -10.85 -9.62
N TYR A 26 -3.66 -12.05 -9.45
CA TYR A 26 -2.51 -12.30 -8.58
C TYR A 26 -1.31 -11.45 -8.98
N GLU A 27 -0.92 -11.46 -10.25
CA GLU A 27 0.21 -10.66 -10.76
C GLU A 27 -0.03 -9.16 -10.58
N THR A 28 -1.25 -8.70 -10.79
CA THR A 28 -1.63 -7.29 -10.57
C THR A 28 -1.48 -6.92 -9.10
N ILE A 29 -1.97 -7.76 -8.18
CA ILE A 29 -1.85 -7.55 -6.73
C ILE A 29 -0.37 -7.55 -6.33
N ARG A 30 0.41 -8.53 -6.75
CA ARG A 30 1.84 -8.62 -6.43
C ARG A 30 2.60 -7.37 -6.90
N THR A 31 2.40 -6.97 -8.14
CA THR A 31 3.00 -5.76 -8.70
C THR A 31 2.57 -4.50 -7.95
N GLY A 32 1.29 -4.40 -7.59
CA GLY A 32 0.75 -3.30 -6.78
C GLY A 32 1.41 -3.22 -5.41
N LEU A 33 1.56 -4.35 -4.73
CA LEU A 33 2.24 -4.44 -3.43
C LEU A 33 3.71 -4.01 -3.54
N ILE A 34 4.46 -4.51 -4.53
CA ILE A 34 5.86 -4.11 -4.78
C ILE A 34 5.94 -2.58 -4.93
N ARG A 35 5.09 -1.97 -5.76
CA ARG A 35 5.05 -0.51 -5.94
C ARG A 35 4.80 0.23 -4.63
N VAL A 36 3.89 -0.27 -3.79
CA VAL A 36 3.62 0.32 -2.47
C VAL A 36 4.85 0.27 -1.58
N PHE A 37 5.59 -0.85 -1.54
CA PHE A 37 6.80 -0.97 -0.74
C PHE A 37 7.96 -0.12 -1.31
N VAL A 38 8.16 -0.11 -2.64
CA VAL A 38 9.14 0.76 -3.32
C VAL A 38 8.87 2.23 -3.03
N SER A 39 7.61 2.67 -3.14
CA SER A 39 7.23 4.07 -2.88
C SER A 39 7.50 4.49 -1.44
N ARG A 40 7.59 3.54 -0.51
CA ARG A 40 7.92 3.76 0.90
C ARG A 40 9.40 3.58 1.23
N GLY A 41 10.25 3.37 0.20
CA GLY A 41 11.69 3.29 0.36
C GLY A 41 12.22 1.98 0.92
N PHE A 42 11.50 0.88 0.73
CA PHE A 42 11.99 -0.45 1.05
C PHE A 42 12.78 -1.00 -0.12
N ASN A 43 14.03 -1.41 0.13
CA ASN A 43 14.89 -2.03 -0.87
C ASN A 43 14.53 -3.51 -1.11
N ASP A 44 13.89 -4.13 -0.12
CA ASP A 44 13.38 -5.50 -0.09
C ASP A 44 11.88 -5.58 -0.44
N ALA A 45 11.42 -4.68 -1.33
CA ALA A 45 10.00 -4.52 -1.67
C ALA A 45 9.36 -5.80 -2.21
N GLU A 46 10.09 -6.61 -2.99
CA GLU A 46 9.61 -7.90 -3.49
C GLU A 46 9.42 -8.90 -2.35
N ASP A 47 10.38 -9.00 -1.45
CA ASP A 47 10.30 -9.88 -0.28
C ASP A 47 9.13 -9.51 0.64
N LEU A 48 8.90 -8.21 0.83
CA LEU A 48 7.77 -7.71 1.63
C LEU A 48 6.42 -7.95 0.93
N ALA A 49 6.37 -7.86 -0.39
CA ALA A 49 5.19 -8.22 -1.16
C ALA A 49 4.88 -9.72 -1.04
N ASP A 50 5.88 -10.57 -1.23
CA ASP A 50 5.76 -12.02 -1.08
C ASP A 50 5.44 -12.41 0.37
N GLN A 51 6.00 -11.72 1.36
CA GLN A 51 5.62 -11.90 2.77
C GLN A 51 4.15 -11.54 3.01
N THR A 52 3.66 -10.47 2.38
CA THR A 52 2.25 -10.06 2.46
C THR A 52 1.34 -11.14 1.88
N ILE A 53 1.66 -11.63 0.68
CA ILE A 53 0.91 -12.69 0.01
C ILE A 53 0.91 -13.98 0.84
N ASN A 54 2.06 -14.38 1.37
CA ASN A 54 2.19 -15.56 2.21
C ASN A 54 1.31 -15.47 3.47
N ARG A 55 1.26 -14.30 4.12
CA ARG A 55 0.39 -14.08 5.30
C ARG A 55 -1.09 -14.18 4.96
N VAL A 56 -1.50 -13.61 3.82
CA VAL A 56 -2.88 -13.72 3.35
C VAL A 56 -3.22 -15.16 3.07
N SER A 57 -2.39 -15.87 2.28
CA SER A 57 -2.61 -17.27 1.89
C SER A 57 -2.70 -18.21 3.10
N THR A 58 -1.85 -18.02 4.10
CA THR A 58 -1.85 -18.83 5.33
C THR A 58 -3.12 -18.65 6.15
N ARG A 59 -3.66 -17.43 6.20
CA ARG A 59 -4.87 -17.13 6.97
C ARG A 59 -6.17 -17.28 6.17
N LEU A 60 -6.08 -17.42 4.86
CA LEU A 60 -7.23 -17.51 3.97
C LEU A 60 -8.27 -18.56 4.37
N PRO A 61 -7.90 -19.77 4.82
CA PRO A 61 -8.87 -20.77 5.29
C PRO A 61 -9.76 -20.30 6.45
N GLU A 62 -9.26 -19.35 7.27
CA GLU A 62 -9.96 -18.86 8.46
C GLU A 62 -11.09 -17.86 8.11
N PHE A 63 -10.97 -17.12 6.99
CA PHE A 63 -11.89 -16.03 6.68
C PHE A 63 -12.51 -16.08 5.27
N LYS A 64 -12.08 -16.98 4.39
CA LYS A 64 -12.56 -17.06 3.00
C LYS A 64 -14.08 -17.06 2.89
N GLU A 65 -14.75 -17.81 3.76
CA GLU A 65 -16.22 -18.00 3.75
C GLU A 65 -16.98 -16.77 4.31
N THR A 66 -16.31 -15.94 5.12
CA THR A 66 -16.94 -14.82 5.83
C THR A 66 -16.58 -13.45 5.24
N TYR A 67 -15.56 -13.41 4.40
CA TYR A 67 -15.09 -12.16 3.81
C TYR A 67 -15.83 -11.82 2.52
N GLU A 68 -16.74 -10.86 2.58
CA GLU A 68 -17.53 -10.36 1.44
C GLU A 68 -16.88 -9.17 0.71
N GLY A 69 -15.69 -8.78 1.12
CA GLY A 69 -14.96 -7.64 0.54
C GLY A 69 -14.19 -7.98 -0.74
N ASP A 70 -13.66 -6.94 -1.40
CA ASP A 70 -12.70 -7.12 -2.49
C ASP A 70 -11.39 -7.73 -1.95
N PRO A 71 -10.90 -8.85 -2.49
CA PRO A 71 -9.61 -9.45 -2.07
C PRO A 71 -8.45 -8.46 -2.02
N VAL A 72 -8.36 -7.56 -2.97
CA VAL A 72 -7.30 -6.54 -3.06
C VAL A 72 -7.23 -5.70 -1.78
N ARG A 73 -8.38 -5.29 -1.22
CA ARG A 73 -8.42 -4.52 0.04
C ARG A 73 -7.85 -5.30 1.23
N TYR A 74 -8.08 -6.60 1.26
CA TYR A 74 -7.52 -7.44 2.31
C TYR A 74 -5.99 -7.48 2.24
N PHE A 75 -5.43 -7.62 1.03
CA PHE A 75 -3.97 -7.54 0.83
C PHE A 75 -3.39 -6.21 1.31
N HIS A 76 -4.08 -5.09 1.04
CA HIS A 76 -3.62 -3.77 1.52
C HIS A 76 -3.65 -3.64 3.04
N GLY A 77 -4.68 -4.18 3.68
CA GLY A 77 -4.75 -4.23 5.15
C GLY A 77 -3.57 -4.99 5.75
N VAL A 78 -3.22 -6.15 5.17
CA VAL A 78 -2.07 -6.96 5.61
C VAL A 78 -0.75 -6.25 5.29
N ALA A 79 -0.62 -5.64 4.08
CA ALA A 79 0.57 -4.89 3.69
C ALA A 79 0.86 -3.74 4.66
N ARG A 80 -0.17 -3.04 5.14
CA ARG A 80 -0.03 -1.98 6.15
C ARG A 80 0.61 -2.49 7.44
N ASN A 81 0.25 -3.69 7.87
CA ASN A 81 0.87 -4.31 9.05
C ASN A 81 2.32 -4.71 8.79
N VAL A 82 2.61 -5.27 7.60
CA VAL A 82 3.98 -5.60 7.17
C VAL A 82 4.85 -4.34 7.15
N ILE A 83 4.34 -3.22 6.63
CA ILE A 83 5.04 -1.93 6.63
C ILE A 83 5.38 -1.48 8.07
N ARG A 84 4.39 -1.49 8.97
CA ARG A 84 4.62 -1.10 10.38
C ARG A 84 5.69 -1.96 11.04
N GLU A 85 5.68 -3.26 10.80
CA GLU A 85 6.67 -4.19 11.34
C GLU A 85 8.07 -3.97 10.72
N ALA A 86 8.14 -3.71 9.41
CA ALA A 86 9.39 -3.44 8.71
C ALA A 86 10.01 -2.11 9.17
N LEU A 87 9.21 -1.06 9.35
CA LEU A 87 9.66 0.21 9.89
C LEU A 87 10.19 0.06 11.32
N ARG A 88 9.46 -0.67 12.18
CA ARG A 88 9.91 -0.93 13.57
C ARG A 88 11.23 -1.71 13.59
N ARG A 89 11.42 -2.70 12.69
CA ARG A 89 12.70 -3.41 12.57
C ARG A 89 13.84 -2.49 12.13
N LYS A 90 13.53 -1.56 11.21
CA LYS A 90 14.52 -0.58 10.73
C LYS A 90 14.90 0.42 11.83
N GLU A 91 13.97 0.87 12.67
CA GLU A 91 14.25 1.74 13.81
C GLU A 91 15.16 1.04 14.85
N VAL A 92 14.91 -0.22 15.16
CA VAL A 92 15.75 -1.02 16.08
C VAL A 92 17.13 -1.31 15.50
N ALA A 93 17.26 -1.46 14.16
CA ALA A 93 18.53 -1.71 13.50
C ALA A 93 19.36 -0.44 13.23
N THR A 94 18.75 0.75 13.35
CA THR A 94 19.41 2.04 13.06
C THR A 94 20.29 2.53 14.20
N ASP A 95 20.28 1.86 15.35
CA ASP A 95 21.23 2.18 16.43
C ASP A 95 22.69 1.80 16.11
N ASP A 96 22.96 1.09 15.01
CA ASP A 96 24.31 0.53 14.76
C ASP A 96 24.91 0.66 13.36
N ILE A 97 24.30 1.24 12.32
CA ILE A 97 25.03 1.38 11.02
C ILE A 97 24.50 2.53 10.15
N VAL A 98 25.37 3.52 9.90
CA VAL A 98 25.27 4.49 8.81
C VAL A 98 25.79 3.82 7.53
N VAL A 99 24.92 3.52 6.58
CA VAL A 99 25.30 3.15 5.22
C VAL A 99 24.69 4.14 4.23
N SER A 100 25.57 4.87 3.57
CA SER A 100 25.25 5.77 2.46
C SER A 100 24.95 4.97 1.19
N VAL A 101 23.83 5.22 0.55
CA VAL A 101 23.54 4.82 -0.83
C VAL A 101 23.11 6.04 -1.61
N GLU A 102 23.92 6.39 -2.61
CA GLU A 102 23.64 7.48 -3.55
C GLU A 102 22.63 7.03 -4.60
N GLU A 103 21.41 7.46 -4.46
CA GLU A 103 20.47 7.66 -5.56
C GLU A 103 19.73 8.96 -5.26
N LYS A 104 19.56 9.84 -6.30
CA LYS A 104 18.86 11.12 -6.11
C LYS A 104 17.44 10.84 -5.60
N PRO A 105 17.14 11.08 -4.35
CA PRO A 105 15.94 10.63 -3.71
C PRO A 105 14.95 11.79 -3.65
N VAL A 106 13.71 11.48 -3.84
CA VAL A 106 12.70 12.10 -2.97
C VAL A 106 13.30 11.97 -1.57
N THR A 107 13.68 13.06 -0.94
CA THR A 107 14.52 13.05 0.25
C THR A 107 13.88 12.14 1.30
N GLY A 108 14.69 11.39 2.06
CA GLY A 108 14.16 10.48 3.10
C GLY A 108 13.20 11.19 4.07
N VAL A 109 13.39 12.51 4.23
CA VAL A 109 12.51 13.40 4.99
C VAL A 109 11.13 13.55 4.37
N GLU A 110 11.02 13.68 3.04
CA GLU A 110 9.72 13.80 2.36
C GLU A 110 8.92 12.50 2.44
N ARG A 111 9.59 11.35 2.32
CA ARG A 111 8.95 10.03 2.47
C ARG A 111 8.44 9.80 3.88
N GLU A 112 9.27 10.06 4.89
CA GLU A 112 8.87 9.95 6.29
C GLU A 112 7.71 10.88 6.64
N CYS A 113 7.73 12.11 6.11
CA CYS A 113 6.63 13.04 6.28
C CYS A 113 5.35 12.57 5.57
N LEU A 114 5.45 11.98 4.38
CA LEU A 114 4.30 11.44 3.66
C LEU A 114 3.68 10.25 4.41
N ASP A 115 4.49 9.32 4.92
CA ASP A 115 4.02 8.18 5.72
C ASP A 115 3.30 8.64 6.99
N LYS A 116 3.83 9.66 7.66
CA LYS A 116 3.17 10.28 8.82
C LYS A 116 1.85 10.94 8.42
N CYS A 117 1.82 11.67 7.29
CA CYS A 117 0.60 12.31 6.81
C CYS A 117 -0.48 11.26 6.44
N LEU A 118 -0.10 10.17 5.79
CA LEU A 118 -1.01 9.06 5.49
C LEU A 118 -1.53 8.38 6.77
N GLY A 119 -0.67 8.22 7.78
CA GLY A 119 -1.06 7.66 9.07
C GLY A 119 -1.98 8.56 9.90
N LEU A 120 -2.01 9.86 9.65
CA LEU A 120 -2.89 10.82 10.31
C LEU A 120 -4.25 10.96 9.61
N LEU A 121 -4.39 10.47 8.37
CA LEU A 121 -5.69 10.44 7.69
C LEU A 121 -6.63 9.46 8.38
N PRO A 122 -7.95 9.79 8.41
CA PRO A 122 -8.96 8.80 8.73
C PRO A 122 -8.79 7.55 7.86
N GLU A 123 -9.02 6.38 8.44
CA GLU A 123 -8.79 5.09 7.78
C GLU A 123 -9.50 4.99 6.42
N GLU A 124 -10.76 5.45 6.35
CA GLU A 124 -11.55 5.46 5.11
C GLU A 124 -10.91 6.31 3.99
N LYS A 125 -10.32 7.46 4.35
CA LYS A 125 -9.65 8.34 3.38
C LYS A 125 -8.31 7.74 2.93
N SER A 126 -7.57 7.17 3.86
CA SER A 126 -6.29 6.50 3.57
C SER A 126 -6.52 5.30 2.64
N ASP A 127 -7.54 4.48 2.91
CA ASP A 127 -7.89 3.34 2.08
C ASP A 127 -8.36 3.77 0.69
N LEU A 128 -9.22 4.79 0.62
CA LEU A 128 -9.70 5.29 -0.66
C LEU A 128 -8.56 5.78 -1.55
N ILE A 129 -7.62 6.56 -1.01
CA ILE A 129 -6.53 7.13 -1.82
C ILE A 129 -5.52 6.06 -2.25
N LEU A 130 -5.23 5.09 -1.41
CA LEU A 130 -4.34 3.98 -1.75
C LEU A 130 -4.97 3.10 -2.83
N ASP A 131 -6.24 2.76 -2.69
CA ASP A 131 -7.00 1.96 -3.64
C ASP A 131 -7.15 2.69 -4.99
N TYR A 132 -7.38 4.00 -4.97
CA TYR A 132 -7.51 4.84 -6.17
C TYR A 132 -6.26 4.83 -7.07
N TYR A 133 -5.06 4.74 -6.48
CA TYR A 133 -3.78 4.73 -7.20
C TYR A 133 -3.16 3.35 -7.40
N LEU A 134 -3.91 2.29 -7.09
CA LEU A 134 -3.39 0.92 -7.14
C LEU A 134 -3.09 0.45 -8.57
N TYR A 135 -3.92 0.83 -9.53
CA TYR A 135 -3.86 0.37 -10.91
C TYR A 135 -3.39 1.46 -11.86
N GLU A 136 -2.82 1.05 -13.00
CA GLU A 136 -2.42 1.94 -14.09
C GLU A 136 -3.08 1.50 -15.42
N GLY A 137 -3.07 2.40 -16.42
CA GLY A 137 -3.57 2.09 -17.75
C GLY A 137 -5.08 1.79 -17.79
N HIS A 138 -5.45 0.78 -18.56
CA HIS A 138 -6.85 0.39 -18.79
C HIS A 138 -7.50 -0.18 -17.52
N ASP A 139 -6.76 -0.97 -16.77
CA ASP A 139 -7.25 -1.58 -15.51
C ASP A 139 -7.65 -0.54 -14.47
N LYS A 140 -7.02 0.62 -14.49
CA LYS A 140 -7.38 1.77 -13.64
C LYS A 140 -8.80 2.26 -13.91
N ILE A 141 -9.23 2.32 -15.16
CA ILE A 141 -10.56 2.81 -15.55
C ILE A 141 -11.63 1.87 -15.01
N GLU A 142 -11.45 0.56 -15.23
CA GLU A 142 -12.38 -0.45 -14.75
C GLU A 142 -12.41 -0.52 -13.21
N HIS A 143 -11.24 -0.37 -12.58
CA HIS A 143 -11.14 -0.32 -11.12
C HIS A 143 -11.88 0.88 -10.54
N HIS A 144 -11.71 2.08 -11.12
CA HIS A 144 -12.41 3.28 -10.66
C HIS A 144 -13.93 3.17 -10.79
N LYS A 145 -14.43 2.55 -11.88
CA LYS A 145 -15.88 2.29 -12.03
C LYS A 145 -16.39 1.40 -10.90
N ARG A 146 -15.70 0.26 -10.65
CA ARG A 146 -16.07 -0.65 -9.54
C ARG A 146 -15.99 0.02 -8.17
N MET A 147 -15.00 0.88 -7.94
CA MET A 147 -14.91 1.67 -6.70
C MET A 147 -16.09 2.62 -6.55
N ALA A 148 -16.45 3.34 -7.62
CA ALA A 148 -17.57 4.28 -7.62
C ALA A 148 -18.89 3.55 -7.36
N GLU A 149 -19.17 2.44 -8.05
CA GLU A 149 -20.33 1.58 -7.83
C GLU A 149 -20.41 1.09 -6.39
N LYS A 150 -19.32 0.58 -5.83
CA LYS A 150 -19.25 0.08 -4.45
C LYS A 150 -19.53 1.17 -3.41
N LEU A 151 -19.12 2.40 -3.70
CA LEU A 151 -19.35 3.57 -2.85
C LEU A 151 -20.69 4.24 -3.09
N GLY A 152 -21.47 3.78 -4.08
CA GLY A 152 -22.74 4.37 -4.47
C GLY A 152 -22.61 5.80 -5.00
N ILE A 153 -21.50 6.13 -5.65
CA ILE A 153 -21.20 7.47 -6.16
C ILE A 153 -20.82 7.42 -7.65
N SER A 154 -20.88 8.58 -8.32
CA SER A 154 -20.41 8.68 -9.71
C SER A 154 -18.88 8.69 -9.80
N ASP A 155 -18.34 8.31 -10.98
CA ASP A 155 -16.89 8.39 -11.27
C ASP A 155 -16.33 9.80 -11.07
N GLY A 156 -17.13 10.82 -11.38
CA GLY A 156 -16.78 12.23 -11.14
C GLY A 156 -16.64 12.53 -9.66
N ALA A 157 -17.57 12.02 -8.83
CA ALA A 157 -17.52 12.18 -7.38
C ALA A 157 -16.33 11.42 -6.76
N LEU A 158 -16.01 10.21 -7.26
CA LEU A 158 -14.83 9.46 -6.83
C LEU A 158 -13.55 10.24 -7.12
N ARG A 159 -13.40 10.74 -8.36
CA ARG A 159 -12.26 11.59 -8.75
C ARG A 159 -12.14 12.84 -7.89
N GLY A 160 -13.27 13.50 -7.60
CA GLY A 160 -13.32 14.65 -6.70
C GLY A 160 -12.84 14.32 -5.29
N ARG A 161 -13.32 13.21 -4.70
CA ARG A 161 -12.87 12.74 -3.38
C ARG A 161 -11.37 12.45 -3.35
N ALA A 162 -10.85 11.70 -4.33
CA ALA A 162 -9.43 11.41 -4.43
C ALA A 162 -8.59 12.69 -4.60
N HIS A 163 -9.07 13.66 -5.40
CA HIS A 163 -8.42 14.95 -5.57
C HIS A 163 -8.33 15.74 -4.26
N HIS A 164 -9.43 15.81 -3.49
CA HIS A 164 -9.43 16.50 -2.19
C HIS A 164 -8.48 15.84 -1.19
N ILE A 165 -8.51 14.52 -1.08
CA ILE A 165 -7.58 13.80 -0.19
C ILE A 165 -6.13 14.06 -0.57
N ARG A 166 -5.81 14.02 -1.87
CA ARG A 166 -4.47 14.33 -2.35
C ARG A 166 -4.05 15.75 -2.01
N LYS A 167 -4.94 16.73 -2.19
CA LYS A 167 -4.67 18.12 -1.84
C LYS A 167 -4.42 18.31 -0.34
N ASP A 168 -5.24 17.68 0.50
CA ASP A 168 -5.06 17.69 1.96
C ASP A 168 -3.69 17.09 2.35
N LEU A 169 -3.29 15.99 1.70
CA LEU A 169 -1.97 15.36 1.90
C LEU A 169 -0.82 16.26 1.45
N GLU A 170 -0.93 16.90 0.29
CA GLU A 170 0.10 17.83 -0.21
C GLU A 170 0.29 19.01 0.73
N GLU A 171 -0.78 19.58 1.27
CA GLU A 171 -0.72 20.67 2.24
C GLU A 171 -0.12 20.22 3.58
N ALA A 172 -0.53 19.07 4.09
CA ALA A 172 0.02 18.50 5.32
C ALA A 172 1.52 18.19 5.16
N LEU A 173 1.91 17.61 4.03
CA LEU A 173 3.30 17.30 3.69
C LEU A 173 4.18 18.56 3.66
N LYS A 174 3.73 19.61 2.96
CA LYS A 174 4.44 20.89 2.91
C LYS A 174 4.67 21.50 4.29
N ARG A 175 3.66 21.45 5.16
CA ARG A 175 3.76 21.95 6.55
C ARG A 175 4.78 21.13 7.33
N MET A 176 4.73 19.81 7.24
CA MET A 176 5.61 18.90 7.99
C MET A 176 7.09 19.04 7.55
N ILE A 177 7.35 19.13 6.25
CA ILE A 177 8.69 19.37 5.69
C ILE A 177 9.23 20.72 6.19
N SER A 178 8.40 21.78 6.14
CA SER A 178 8.80 23.12 6.60
C SER A 178 9.17 23.13 8.08
N GLN A 179 8.42 22.40 8.91
CA GLN A 179 8.73 22.28 10.34
C GLN A 179 10.04 21.53 10.60
N LYS A 180 10.26 20.39 9.94
CA LYS A 180 11.52 19.63 10.07
C LYS A 180 12.73 20.45 9.64
N THR A 181 12.63 21.18 8.53
CA THR A 181 13.71 22.03 8.04
C THR A 181 14.05 23.17 9.04
N LYS A 182 13.04 23.75 9.71
CA LYS A 182 13.26 24.77 10.73
C LYS A 182 13.93 24.19 12.00
N MET A 183 13.51 23.00 12.43
CA MET A 183 14.10 22.34 13.60
C MET A 183 15.57 21.96 13.35
N SER A 184 15.89 21.49 12.16
CA SER A 184 17.27 21.14 11.78
C SER A 184 18.22 22.36 11.73
N ARG A 185 17.68 23.56 11.39
CA ARG A 185 18.46 24.82 11.39
C ARG A 185 18.69 25.40 12.77
N ASN A 186 17.82 25.11 13.74
CA ASN A 186 17.94 25.62 15.12
C ASN A 186 18.79 24.73 16.03
N SER A 187 19.25 23.58 15.51
CA SER A 187 20.08 22.60 16.26
C SER A 187 21.56 22.66 15.86
N LEU A 188 21.95 23.65 15.07
CA LEU A 188 23.33 24.00 14.71
C LEU A 188 23.73 25.33 15.35
#